data_6d4620909cb18dc8941c165325f92c4d
#
_entry.id   6d4620909cb18dc8941c165325f92c4d
#
_cell.length_a   1.000
_cell.length_b   1.000
_cell.length_c   1.000
_cell.angle_alpha   90.00
_cell.angle_beta   90.00
_cell.angle_gamma   90.00
#
_symmetry.space_group_name_H-M   'P 1'
#
loop_
_entity.id
_entity.type
_entity.pdbx_description
1 polymer ?
#
loop_
_entity_poly.entity_id
_entity_poly.type
_entity_poly.pdbx_seq_one_letter_code
_entity_poly.pdbx_strand_id
1 'polypeptide(L)'
;MAGLPMISRRRLLTAMALSPLLWRAGTARAAAIDINRIVALEWLPVELLLAMGVAPYGVADVNSYNTWVNEPKLPASTIDVGLRTEPNLELLTQMQPSYLVWSAGYGPSAEVLARIAPGQGFNFSDGKKPLTMARNSMNEMAQLLNLESAAHKHLDSFDAFIAAMKPRFARRGDRPLLMVTLLDAQHMLVFASNCLFQEALDEFGIRNAWQGETTFWGSTTVSIDRLAVYKDADVICFDHGNEQDMQRLMATPLWQAMPFVRAGRFQRVPAVWFYGATLSVMHFVRVLDNALGGKI
;
A
#
# COMPACT_ATOMS: atom_id res chain seq x y z
N MET A 1 -20.64 -38.52 -68.65
CA MET A 1 -19.60 -38.24 -67.69
C MET A 1 -19.13 -36.78 -67.89
N ALA A 2 -19.58 -35.87 -67.02
CA ALA A 2 -19.27 -34.45 -67.18
C ALA A 2 -18.00 -34.16 -66.37
N GLY A 3 -16.94 -33.69 -67.07
CA GLY A 3 -15.63 -33.35 -66.44
C GLY A 3 -15.72 -32.06 -65.61
N LEU A 4 -15.21 -32.13 -64.41
CA LEU A 4 -15.05 -30.96 -63.52
C LEU A 4 -14.08 -29.94 -64.14
N PRO A 5 -14.38 -28.61 -64.08
CA PRO A 5 -13.49 -27.58 -64.63
C PRO A 5 -12.25 -27.42 -63.78
N MET A 6 -11.08 -27.64 -64.36
CA MET A 6 -9.79 -27.38 -63.74
C MET A 6 -9.58 -25.85 -63.49
N ILE A 7 -9.54 -25.46 -62.25
CA ILE A 7 -9.23 -24.06 -61.83
C ILE A 7 -7.72 -23.83 -62.11
N SER A 8 -7.37 -22.96 -63.04
CA SER A 8 -5.97 -22.66 -63.34
C SER A 8 -5.32 -21.87 -62.22
N ARG A 9 -4.03 -22.16 -61.94
CA ARG A 9 -3.21 -21.44 -60.91
C ARG A 9 -3.21 -19.92 -61.06
N ARG A 10 -3.40 -19.40 -62.28
CA ARG A 10 -3.53 -17.96 -62.54
C ARG A 10 -4.82 -17.37 -61.96
N ARG A 11 -5.92 -18.05 -62.00
CA ARG A 11 -7.21 -17.59 -61.44
C ARG A 11 -7.21 -17.63 -59.88
N LEU A 12 -6.43 -18.52 -59.27
CA LEU A 12 -6.25 -18.56 -57.84
C LEU A 12 -5.43 -17.37 -57.33
N LEU A 13 -4.39 -16.96 -58.09
CA LEU A 13 -3.57 -15.82 -57.73
C LEU A 13 -4.27 -14.46 -57.94
N THR A 14 -5.18 -14.34 -58.91
CA THR A 14 -6.00 -13.12 -59.07
C THR A 14 -7.11 -13.05 -57.99
N ALA A 15 -7.63 -14.16 -57.51
CA ALA A 15 -8.59 -14.14 -56.38
C ALA A 15 -7.93 -13.72 -55.05
N MET A 16 -6.65 -14.03 -54.83
CA MET A 16 -5.88 -13.55 -53.67
C MET A 16 -5.51 -12.06 -53.75
N ALA A 17 -5.37 -11.49 -54.95
CA ALA A 17 -5.02 -10.05 -55.14
C ALA A 17 -6.25 -9.14 -54.99
N LEU A 18 -7.47 -9.65 -54.96
CA LEU A 18 -8.72 -8.90 -54.86
C LEU A 18 -9.40 -9.01 -53.50
N SER A 19 -8.72 -9.48 -52.47
CA SER A 19 -9.24 -9.53 -51.09
C SER A 19 -8.57 -8.50 -50.17
N PRO A 20 -8.73 -7.18 -50.41
CA PRO A 20 -8.31 -6.19 -49.41
C PRO A 20 -9.24 -6.13 -48.20
N LEU A 21 -10.27 -7.01 -48.15
CA LEU A 21 -11.28 -7.00 -47.11
C LEU A 21 -11.05 -8.02 -45.96
N LEU A 22 -9.99 -8.83 -46.03
CA LEU A 22 -9.68 -9.80 -44.98
C LEU A 22 -8.50 -9.36 -44.05
N TRP A 23 -7.88 -8.22 -44.30
CA TRP A 23 -6.95 -7.61 -43.39
C TRP A 23 -7.57 -6.38 -42.68
N ARG A 24 -8.79 -6.49 -42.22
CA ARG A 24 -9.10 -5.85 -40.94
C ARG A 24 -8.47 -6.75 -39.87
N ALA A 25 -7.17 -6.61 -39.68
CA ALA A 25 -6.63 -6.78 -38.35
C ALA A 25 -7.50 -5.86 -37.48
N GLY A 26 -8.54 -6.41 -36.89
CA GLY A 26 -9.23 -5.75 -35.81
C GLY A 26 -8.10 -5.39 -34.84
N THR A 27 -7.78 -4.12 -34.74
CA THR A 27 -7.09 -3.63 -33.56
C THR A 27 -7.96 -4.17 -32.43
N ALA A 28 -7.49 -5.22 -31.78
CA ALA A 28 -8.08 -5.67 -30.55
C ALA A 28 -8.02 -4.45 -29.63
N ARG A 29 -9.10 -3.69 -29.61
CA ARG A 29 -9.25 -2.57 -28.70
C ARG A 29 -9.17 -3.26 -27.36
N ALA A 30 -8.08 -3.04 -26.62
CA ALA A 30 -7.95 -3.55 -25.27
C ALA A 30 -9.30 -3.28 -24.60
N ALA A 31 -9.96 -4.33 -24.12
CA ALA A 31 -11.27 -4.19 -23.49
C ALA A 31 -11.11 -3.13 -22.40
N ALA A 32 -12.01 -2.15 -22.35
CA ALA A 32 -11.97 -1.13 -21.34
C ALA A 32 -11.98 -1.80 -19.95
N ILE A 33 -11.14 -1.34 -19.05
CA ILE A 33 -11.09 -1.87 -17.68
C ILE A 33 -12.44 -1.56 -17.01
N ASP A 34 -13.11 -2.60 -16.54
CA ASP A 34 -14.30 -2.45 -15.69
C ASP A 34 -13.83 -2.21 -14.25
N ILE A 35 -13.97 -0.96 -13.80
CA ILE A 35 -13.53 -0.53 -12.46
C ILE A 35 -14.25 -1.28 -11.31
N ASN A 36 -15.42 -1.90 -11.58
CA ASN A 36 -16.16 -2.68 -10.59
C ASN A 36 -15.64 -4.12 -10.47
N ARG A 37 -14.68 -4.52 -11.30
CA ARG A 37 -14.11 -5.87 -11.34
C ARG A 37 -12.59 -5.88 -11.20
N ILE A 38 -12.04 -4.87 -10.54
CA ILE A 38 -10.61 -4.79 -10.21
C ILE A 38 -10.35 -5.60 -8.95
N VAL A 39 -9.34 -6.46 -8.98
CA VAL A 39 -8.86 -7.21 -7.82
C VAL A 39 -7.47 -6.72 -7.42
N ALA A 40 -7.31 -6.42 -6.13
CA ALA A 40 -6.05 -5.96 -5.56
C ALA A 40 -5.38 -7.08 -4.74
N LEU A 41 -4.17 -7.47 -5.15
CA LEU A 41 -3.41 -8.55 -4.52
C LEU A 41 -2.45 -8.06 -3.43
N GLU A 42 -2.46 -6.75 -3.15
CA GLU A 42 -1.70 -6.13 -2.08
C GLU A 42 -2.38 -4.82 -1.65
N TRP A 43 -2.03 -4.29 -0.49
CA TRP A 43 -2.81 -3.25 0.20
C TRP A 43 -2.46 -1.82 -0.23
N LEU A 44 -1.27 -1.55 -0.79
CA LEU A 44 -0.99 -0.26 -1.44
C LEU A 44 -2.01 0.03 -2.56
N PRO A 45 -2.20 -0.84 -3.56
CA PRO A 45 -3.20 -0.58 -4.60
C PRO A 45 -4.63 -0.55 -4.08
N VAL A 46 -4.96 -1.23 -2.97
CA VAL A 46 -6.26 -1.06 -2.30
C VAL A 46 -6.46 0.39 -1.88
N GLU A 47 -5.47 0.99 -1.21
CA GLU A 47 -5.56 2.39 -0.80
C GLU A 47 -5.68 3.35 -1.99
N LEU A 48 -4.93 3.12 -3.06
CA LEU A 48 -4.99 3.95 -4.27
C LEU A 48 -6.40 3.93 -4.87
N LEU A 49 -7.01 2.74 -4.99
CA LEU A 49 -8.39 2.59 -5.48
C LEU A 49 -9.40 3.31 -4.58
N LEU A 50 -9.34 3.05 -3.26
CA LEU A 50 -10.27 3.64 -2.30
C LEU A 50 -10.13 5.17 -2.23
N ALA A 51 -8.93 5.71 -2.36
CA ALA A 51 -8.67 7.14 -2.42
C ALA A 51 -9.34 7.81 -3.62
N MET A 52 -9.48 7.10 -4.74
CA MET A 52 -10.19 7.55 -5.93
C MET A 52 -11.67 7.18 -5.95
N GLY A 53 -12.20 6.59 -4.86
CA GLY A 53 -13.61 6.21 -4.73
C GLY A 53 -13.97 4.88 -5.42
N VAL A 54 -12.98 4.07 -5.77
CA VAL A 54 -13.20 2.74 -6.38
C VAL A 54 -13.12 1.67 -5.30
N ALA A 55 -14.20 0.90 -5.15
CA ALA A 55 -14.23 -0.26 -4.27
C ALA A 55 -13.59 -1.47 -4.99
N PRO A 56 -12.53 -2.11 -4.45
CA PRO A 56 -11.98 -3.30 -5.06
C PRO A 56 -12.99 -4.46 -5.00
N TYR A 57 -13.13 -5.20 -6.10
CA TYR A 57 -13.99 -6.39 -6.21
C TYR A 57 -13.49 -7.54 -5.33
N GLY A 58 -12.17 -7.72 -5.28
CA GLY A 58 -11.51 -8.67 -4.40
C GLY A 58 -10.21 -8.08 -3.85
N VAL A 59 -9.82 -8.53 -2.67
CA VAL A 59 -8.59 -8.12 -1.98
C VAL A 59 -7.92 -9.36 -1.39
N ALA A 60 -6.61 -9.43 -1.50
CA ALA A 60 -5.86 -10.48 -0.83
C ALA A 60 -5.71 -10.18 0.67
N ASP A 61 -5.86 -11.25 1.50
CA ASP A 61 -5.59 -11.25 2.92
C ASP A 61 -6.44 -10.23 3.70
N VAL A 62 -7.76 -10.30 3.49
CA VAL A 62 -8.74 -9.37 4.09
C VAL A 62 -8.69 -9.40 5.62
N ASN A 63 -8.47 -10.58 6.23
CA ASN A 63 -8.40 -10.69 7.69
C ASN A 63 -7.20 -9.91 8.24
N SER A 64 -6.02 -10.09 7.65
CA SER A 64 -4.83 -9.34 8.07
C SER A 64 -4.95 -7.86 7.73
N TYR A 65 -5.62 -7.49 6.62
CA TYR A 65 -5.93 -6.10 6.31
C TYR A 65 -6.67 -5.41 7.46
N ASN A 66 -7.68 -6.05 8.02
CA ASN A 66 -8.46 -5.51 9.13
C ASN A 66 -7.63 -5.29 10.41
N THR A 67 -6.54 -6.07 10.59
CA THR A 67 -5.64 -5.97 11.74
C THR A 67 -4.54 -4.92 11.51
N TRP A 68 -3.93 -4.93 10.33
CA TRP A 68 -2.73 -4.14 10.04
C TRP A 68 -3.02 -2.77 9.44
N VAL A 69 -4.01 -2.67 8.56
CA VAL A 69 -4.41 -1.42 7.93
C VAL A 69 -5.51 -0.74 8.74
N ASN A 70 -6.55 -1.49 9.06
CA ASN A 70 -7.71 -1.07 9.85
C ASN A 70 -8.51 0.09 9.23
N GLU A 71 -7.87 1.10 8.68
CA GLU A 71 -8.46 2.24 7.95
C GLU A 71 -7.67 2.55 6.68
N PRO A 72 -8.38 2.76 5.53
CA PRO A 72 -9.83 2.73 5.34
C PRO A 72 -10.42 1.30 5.44
N LYS A 73 -11.68 1.18 5.86
CA LYS A 73 -12.38 -0.11 5.88
C LYS A 73 -12.68 -0.58 4.47
N LEU A 74 -12.55 -1.88 4.25
CA LEU A 74 -13.00 -2.51 3.01
C LEU A 74 -14.54 -2.58 2.98
N PRO A 75 -15.17 -2.46 1.79
CA PRO A 75 -16.58 -2.77 1.63
C PRO A 75 -16.90 -4.20 2.09
N ALA A 76 -18.06 -4.41 2.71
CA ALA A 76 -18.48 -5.73 3.17
C ALA A 76 -18.65 -6.76 2.02
N SER A 77 -18.79 -6.29 0.79
CA SER A 77 -18.89 -7.11 -0.42
C SER A 77 -17.55 -7.54 -1.00
N THR A 78 -16.43 -7.08 -0.43
CA THR A 78 -15.08 -7.42 -0.93
C THR A 78 -14.81 -8.90 -0.74
N ILE A 79 -14.42 -9.58 -1.81
CA ILE A 79 -14.10 -11.02 -1.79
C ILE A 79 -12.64 -11.18 -1.34
N ASP A 80 -12.40 -12.03 -0.34
CA ASP A 80 -11.04 -12.44 0.04
C ASP A 80 -10.49 -13.42 -1.00
N VAL A 81 -9.37 -13.10 -1.61
CA VAL A 81 -8.74 -13.92 -2.65
C VAL A 81 -7.50 -14.70 -2.16
N GLY A 82 -7.36 -14.89 -0.85
CA GLY A 82 -6.25 -15.63 -0.24
C GLY A 82 -5.08 -14.73 0.17
N LEU A 83 -3.92 -15.32 0.41
CA LEU A 83 -2.76 -14.60 0.92
C LEU A 83 -2.16 -13.65 -0.13
N ARG A 84 -1.59 -12.53 0.31
CA ARG A 84 -0.90 -11.58 -0.59
C ARG A 84 0.30 -12.20 -1.31
N THR A 85 1.01 -13.12 -0.66
CA THR A 85 2.16 -13.83 -1.25
C THR A 85 1.74 -15.03 -2.09
N GLU A 86 0.57 -15.61 -1.81
CA GLU A 86 0.06 -16.82 -2.45
C GLU A 86 -1.47 -16.72 -2.60
N PRO A 87 -1.97 -15.84 -3.50
CA PRO A 87 -3.39 -15.71 -3.73
C PRO A 87 -3.97 -16.97 -4.39
N ASN A 88 -5.25 -17.22 -4.17
CA ASN A 88 -5.96 -18.33 -4.76
C ASN A 88 -6.20 -18.10 -6.27
N LEU A 89 -5.28 -18.61 -7.09
CA LEU A 89 -5.32 -18.43 -8.55
C LEU A 89 -6.53 -19.07 -9.22
N GLU A 90 -7.07 -20.15 -8.64
CA GLU A 90 -8.28 -20.79 -9.13
C GLU A 90 -9.50 -19.89 -8.90
N LEU A 91 -9.66 -19.35 -7.68
CA LEU A 91 -10.70 -18.38 -7.37
C LEU A 91 -10.60 -17.14 -8.27
N LEU A 92 -9.40 -16.60 -8.46
CA LEU A 92 -9.15 -15.45 -9.35
C LEU A 92 -9.61 -15.76 -10.78
N THR A 93 -9.33 -16.98 -11.28
CA THR A 93 -9.77 -17.41 -12.60
C THR A 93 -11.31 -17.50 -12.70
N GLN A 94 -11.97 -18.01 -11.66
CA GLN A 94 -13.43 -18.07 -11.58
C GLN A 94 -14.08 -16.70 -11.49
N MET A 95 -13.46 -15.77 -10.75
CA MET A 95 -13.93 -14.39 -10.60
C MET A 95 -13.87 -13.59 -11.90
N GLN A 96 -13.00 -13.96 -12.86
CA GLN A 96 -12.80 -13.25 -14.13
C GLN A 96 -12.60 -11.73 -13.92
N PRO A 97 -11.58 -11.29 -13.15
CA PRO A 97 -11.33 -9.87 -12.94
C PRO A 97 -11.07 -9.16 -14.27
N SER A 98 -11.47 -7.91 -14.37
CA SER A 98 -11.15 -7.08 -15.55
C SER A 98 -9.69 -6.65 -15.53
N TYR A 99 -9.13 -6.48 -14.30
CA TYR A 99 -7.76 -6.06 -14.08
C TYR A 99 -7.26 -6.52 -12.71
N LEU A 100 -5.96 -6.83 -12.65
CA LEU A 100 -5.26 -7.15 -11.40
C LEU A 100 -4.29 -6.04 -11.04
N VAL A 101 -4.26 -5.64 -9.78
CA VAL A 101 -3.31 -4.64 -9.27
C VAL A 101 -2.55 -5.19 -8.07
N TRP A 102 -1.24 -4.93 -8.00
CA TRP A 102 -0.39 -5.40 -6.90
C TRP A 102 0.74 -4.39 -6.60
N SER A 103 1.50 -4.60 -5.53
CA SER A 103 2.72 -3.84 -5.27
C SER A 103 3.88 -4.45 -6.07
N ALA A 104 4.59 -3.62 -6.83
CA ALA A 104 5.69 -4.07 -7.67
C ALA A 104 6.77 -4.75 -6.81
N GLY A 105 7.19 -5.94 -7.24
CA GLY A 105 8.20 -6.74 -6.55
C GLY A 105 7.67 -7.55 -5.36
N TYR A 106 6.34 -7.62 -5.15
CA TYR A 106 5.73 -8.39 -4.07
C TYR A 106 4.64 -9.34 -4.61
N GLY A 107 4.58 -10.57 -4.06
CA GLY A 107 3.61 -11.58 -4.47
C GLY A 107 4.01 -12.35 -5.74
N PRO A 108 3.03 -12.94 -6.47
CA PRO A 108 3.29 -13.71 -7.67
C PRO A 108 3.88 -12.86 -8.81
N SER A 109 4.61 -13.52 -9.72
CA SER A 109 5.17 -12.83 -10.88
C SER A 109 4.09 -12.36 -11.86
N ALA A 110 4.40 -11.27 -12.59
CA ALA A 110 3.49 -10.71 -13.59
C ALA A 110 3.10 -11.73 -14.66
N GLU A 111 3.99 -12.65 -15.04
CA GLU A 111 3.73 -13.70 -16.03
C GLU A 111 2.69 -14.72 -15.53
N VAL A 112 2.68 -15.03 -14.25
CA VAL A 112 1.66 -15.91 -13.64
C VAL A 112 0.31 -15.21 -13.65
N LEU A 113 0.27 -13.95 -13.21
CA LEU A 113 -0.97 -13.17 -13.14
C LEU A 113 -1.57 -12.87 -14.52
N ALA A 114 -0.74 -12.61 -15.53
CA ALA A 114 -1.18 -12.36 -16.91
C ALA A 114 -1.94 -13.54 -17.57
N ARG A 115 -1.84 -14.75 -17.02
CA ARG A 115 -2.62 -15.91 -17.46
C ARG A 115 -4.09 -15.83 -17.00
N ILE A 116 -4.39 -15.00 -16.03
CA ILE A 116 -5.73 -14.83 -15.43
C ILE A 116 -6.38 -13.58 -15.98
N ALA A 117 -5.72 -12.44 -15.89
CA ALA A 117 -6.20 -11.16 -16.39
C ALA A 117 -5.03 -10.20 -16.65
N PRO A 118 -5.23 -9.15 -17.47
CA PRO A 118 -4.29 -8.04 -17.55
C PRO A 118 -4.11 -7.41 -16.17
N GLY A 119 -2.94 -6.82 -15.92
CA GLY A 119 -2.68 -6.22 -14.62
C GLY A 119 -1.39 -5.41 -14.60
N GLN A 120 -1.20 -4.68 -13.49
CA GLN A 120 -0.03 -3.83 -13.28
C GLN A 120 0.40 -3.80 -11.82
N GLY A 121 1.72 -3.81 -11.60
CA GLY A 121 2.32 -3.55 -10.29
C GLY A 121 2.59 -2.06 -10.10
N PHE A 122 2.33 -1.55 -8.89
CA PHE A 122 2.57 -0.16 -8.49
C PHE A 122 3.69 -0.09 -7.47
N ASN A 123 4.56 0.92 -7.60
CA ASN A 123 5.71 1.05 -6.73
C ASN A 123 5.30 1.64 -5.36
N PHE A 124 5.71 0.95 -4.29
CA PHE A 124 5.57 1.44 -2.92
C PHE A 124 6.63 2.51 -2.60
N SER A 125 7.88 2.28 -2.99
CA SER A 125 9.03 3.08 -2.58
C SER A 125 10.11 3.09 -3.64
N ASP A 126 10.94 4.11 -3.61
CA ASP A 126 12.25 4.19 -4.28
C ASP A 126 13.41 3.94 -3.29
N GLY A 127 13.09 3.52 -2.07
CA GLY A 127 14.03 3.36 -0.96
C GLY A 127 14.36 4.67 -0.22
N LYS A 128 13.74 5.81 -0.59
CA LYS A 128 14.00 7.14 -0.03
C LYS A 128 12.74 7.90 0.36
N LYS A 129 11.77 8.02 -0.56
CA LYS A 129 10.57 8.85 -0.42
C LYS A 129 9.29 8.08 -0.76
N PRO A 130 8.85 7.17 0.12
CA PRO A 130 7.69 6.33 -0.15
C PRO A 130 6.39 7.11 -0.38
N LEU A 131 6.15 8.22 0.34
CA LEU A 131 4.95 9.03 0.15
C LEU A 131 4.93 9.71 -1.23
N THR A 132 6.07 10.28 -1.65
CA THR A 132 6.22 10.82 -3.01
C THR A 132 5.96 9.73 -4.05
N MET A 133 6.52 8.53 -3.85
CA MET A 133 6.31 7.39 -4.76
C MET A 133 4.84 6.94 -4.78
N ALA A 134 4.17 6.88 -3.64
CA ALA A 134 2.75 6.54 -3.55
C ALA A 134 1.86 7.55 -4.30
N ARG A 135 2.19 8.86 -4.26
CA ARG A 135 1.52 9.89 -5.06
C ARG A 135 1.71 9.68 -6.57
N ASN A 136 2.92 9.29 -6.99
CA ASN A 136 3.20 8.95 -8.39
C ASN A 136 2.40 7.71 -8.82
N SER A 137 2.39 6.66 -8.02
CA SER A 137 1.61 5.45 -8.28
C SER A 137 0.11 5.72 -8.33
N MET A 138 -0.41 6.67 -7.54
CA MET A 138 -1.80 7.12 -7.65
C MET A 138 -2.08 7.77 -9.01
N ASN A 139 -1.20 8.66 -9.48
CA ASN A 139 -1.35 9.29 -10.79
C ASN A 139 -1.27 8.26 -11.94
N GLU A 140 -0.36 7.28 -11.85
CA GLU A 140 -0.26 6.19 -12.82
C GLU A 140 -1.54 5.35 -12.85
N MET A 141 -2.08 4.97 -11.70
CA MET A 141 -3.33 4.23 -11.61
C MET A 141 -4.51 5.06 -12.13
N ALA A 142 -4.54 6.37 -11.82
CA ALA A 142 -5.57 7.27 -12.29
C ALA A 142 -5.60 7.37 -13.83
N GLN A 143 -4.44 7.50 -14.48
CA GLN A 143 -4.32 7.50 -15.93
C GLN A 143 -4.80 6.17 -16.53
N LEU A 144 -4.42 5.04 -15.92
CA LEU A 144 -4.84 3.72 -16.36
C LEU A 144 -6.36 3.53 -16.31
N LEU A 145 -7.01 4.10 -15.29
CA LEU A 145 -8.44 3.93 -15.02
C LEU A 145 -9.30 5.09 -15.53
N ASN A 146 -8.72 6.14 -16.13
CA ASN A 146 -9.36 7.41 -16.51
C ASN A 146 -10.04 8.11 -15.30
N LEU A 147 -9.33 8.16 -14.17
CA LEU A 147 -9.77 8.72 -12.89
C LEU A 147 -8.91 9.91 -12.42
N GLU A 148 -8.24 10.61 -13.34
CA GLU A 148 -7.30 11.69 -13.02
C GLU A 148 -7.95 12.80 -12.18
N SER A 149 -9.19 13.14 -12.47
CA SER A 149 -9.94 14.15 -11.70
C SER A 149 -10.17 13.70 -10.25
N ALA A 150 -10.44 12.41 -10.01
CA ALA A 150 -10.62 11.86 -8.67
C ALA A 150 -9.30 11.84 -7.89
N ALA A 151 -8.20 11.45 -8.56
CA ALA A 151 -6.87 11.46 -7.97
C ALA A 151 -6.43 12.88 -7.59
N HIS A 152 -6.58 13.87 -8.48
CA HIS A 152 -6.26 15.27 -8.19
C HIS A 152 -7.07 15.79 -7.00
N LYS A 153 -8.40 15.57 -7.00
CA LYS A 153 -9.25 15.98 -5.87
C LYS A 153 -8.80 15.37 -4.55
N HIS A 154 -8.40 14.08 -4.55
CA HIS A 154 -7.89 13.43 -3.36
C HIS A 154 -6.55 14.01 -2.91
N LEU A 155 -5.60 14.21 -3.83
CA LEU A 155 -4.29 14.77 -3.54
C LEU A 155 -4.37 16.20 -3.00
N ASP A 156 -5.25 17.04 -3.58
CA ASP A 156 -5.53 18.39 -3.06
C ASP A 156 -6.10 18.34 -1.64
N SER A 157 -7.02 17.38 -1.38
CA SER A 157 -7.59 17.18 -0.04
C SER A 157 -6.54 16.68 0.96
N PHE A 158 -5.63 15.83 0.53
CA PHE A 158 -4.50 15.37 1.32
C PHE A 158 -3.57 16.54 1.68
N ASP A 159 -3.18 17.36 0.71
CA ASP A 159 -2.28 18.51 0.94
C ASP A 159 -2.95 19.55 1.87
N ALA A 160 -4.24 19.82 1.69
CA ALA A 160 -5.00 20.68 2.58
C ALA A 160 -5.09 20.12 4.02
N PHE A 161 -5.25 18.80 4.16
CA PHE A 161 -5.25 18.11 5.46
C PHE A 161 -3.89 18.27 6.16
N ILE A 162 -2.78 17.99 5.48
CA ILE A 162 -1.42 18.16 6.03
C ILE A 162 -1.20 19.61 6.48
N ALA A 163 -1.57 20.58 5.63
CA ALA A 163 -1.45 21.99 5.96
C ALA A 163 -2.26 22.39 7.21
N ALA A 164 -3.48 21.87 7.34
CA ALA A 164 -4.34 22.13 8.51
C ALA A 164 -3.80 21.52 9.81
N MET A 165 -3.02 20.42 9.71
CA MET A 165 -2.44 19.75 10.88
C MET A 165 -1.15 20.41 11.38
N LYS A 166 -0.41 21.17 10.56
CA LYS A 166 0.86 21.83 10.95
C LYS A 166 0.76 22.65 12.25
N PRO A 167 -0.23 23.54 12.46
CA PRO A 167 -0.32 24.34 13.68
C PRO A 167 -0.51 23.50 14.95
N ARG A 168 -1.09 22.32 14.83
CA ARG A 168 -1.34 21.42 15.96
C ARG A 168 -0.04 20.83 16.51
N PHE A 169 0.95 20.60 15.65
CA PHE A 169 2.25 20.08 16.03
C PHE A 169 3.29 21.16 16.35
N ALA A 170 3.04 22.41 15.97
CA ALA A 170 3.95 23.53 16.18
C ALA A 170 4.31 23.78 17.67
N ARG A 171 3.45 23.34 18.61
CA ARG A 171 3.65 23.50 20.05
C ARG A 171 4.34 22.32 20.73
N ARG A 172 4.65 21.25 20.00
CA ARG A 172 5.17 19.99 20.57
C ARG A 172 6.59 20.14 21.18
N GLY A 173 7.36 21.15 20.78
CA GLY A 173 8.77 21.28 21.13
C GLY A 173 9.66 20.32 20.30
N ASP A 174 10.97 20.32 20.58
CA ASP A 174 12.00 19.66 19.75
C ASP A 174 12.23 18.18 20.07
N ARG A 175 11.38 17.55 20.89
CA ARG A 175 11.60 16.16 21.29
C ARG A 175 11.43 15.23 20.08
N PRO A 176 12.43 14.35 19.79
CA PRO A 176 12.32 13.41 18.68
C PRO A 176 11.25 12.34 18.94
N LEU A 177 10.71 11.79 17.87
CA LEU A 177 9.72 10.73 17.89
C LEU A 177 10.35 9.40 17.46
N LEU A 178 10.24 8.38 18.31
CA LEU A 178 10.58 7.00 17.95
C LEU A 178 9.29 6.24 17.64
N MET A 179 9.19 5.72 16.42
CA MET A 179 8.06 4.94 15.95
C MET A 179 8.44 3.47 15.87
N VAL A 180 7.65 2.61 16.52
CA VAL A 180 7.92 1.17 16.58
C VAL A 180 6.65 0.34 16.46
N THR A 181 6.79 -0.94 16.14
CA THR A 181 5.76 -1.96 16.38
C THR A 181 6.42 -3.23 16.93
N LEU A 182 5.74 -3.90 17.83
CA LEU A 182 6.22 -5.15 18.43
C LEU A 182 6.08 -6.28 17.42
N LEU A 183 7.16 -7.00 17.15
CA LEU A 183 7.16 -8.19 16.28
C LEU A 183 7.00 -9.47 17.12
N ASP A 184 7.77 -9.56 18.19
CA ASP A 184 7.77 -10.69 19.12
C ASP A 184 8.26 -10.26 20.51
N ALA A 185 8.44 -11.21 21.43
CA ALA A 185 8.86 -10.93 22.82
C ALA A 185 10.25 -10.28 22.95
N GLN A 186 11.05 -10.25 21.89
CA GLN A 186 12.44 -9.77 21.90
C GLN A 186 12.73 -8.70 20.87
N HIS A 187 11.88 -8.53 19.83
CA HIS A 187 12.16 -7.68 18.70
C HIS A 187 11.05 -6.66 18.43
N MET A 188 11.48 -5.48 18.04
CA MET A 188 10.62 -4.44 17.48
C MET A 188 11.06 -4.07 16.07
N LEU A 189 10.09 -3.79 15.22
CA LEU A 189 10.32 -3.08 13.97
C LEU A 189 10.36 -1.58 14.29
N VAL A 190 11.44 -0.92 13.89
CA VAL A 190 11.63 0.52 14.05
C VAL A 190 11.51 1.20 12.69
N PHE A 191 10.83 2.34 12.63
CA PHE A 191 10.63 3.10 11.40
C PHE A 191 11.67 4.20 11.28
N ALA A 192 12.39 4.19 10.16
CA ALA A 192 13.54 5.04 9.90
C ALA A 192 13.18 6.28 9.05
N SER A 193 14.18 7.09 8.71
CA SER A 193 14.02 8.34 7.95
C SER A 193 13.56 8.18 6.51
N ASN A 194 13.52 6.96 5.97
CA ASN A 194 12.95 6.64 4.67
C ASN A 194 11.64 5.84 4.75
N CYS A 195 10.95 5.88 5.90
CA CYS A 195 9.62 5.27 6.05
C CYS A 195 8.52 6.16 5.42
N LEU A 196 7.35 5.57 5.19
CA LEU A 196 6.18 6.26 4.61
C LEU A 196 5.83 7.56 5.36
N PHE A 197 5.98 7.58 6.68
CA PHE A 197 5.53 8.69 7.52
C PHE A 197 6.53 9.84 7.59
N GLN A 198 7.78 9.63 7.17
CA GLN A 198 8.86 10.61 7.34
C GLN A 198 8.55 11.94 6.65
N GLU A 199 8.06 11.89 5.40
CA GLU A 199 7.76 13.12 4.66
C GLU A 199 6.67 13.96 5.35
N ALA A 200 5.71 13.32 6.06
CA ALA A 200 4.73 14.03 6.87
C ALA A 200 5.33 14.58 8.17
N LEU A 201 6.22 13.83 8.82
CA LEU A 201 6.95 14.34 10.00
C LEU A 201 7.82 15.55 9.68
N ASP A 202 8.45 15.55 8.50
CA ASP A 202 9.27 16.68 8.02
C ASP A 202 8.41 17.95 7.85
N GLU A 203 7.19 17.80 7.31
CA GLU A 203 6.23 18.90 7.20
C GLU A 203 5.80 19.50 8.55
N PHE A 204 5.85 18.71 9.61
CA PHE A 204 5.53 19.12 10.98
C PHE A 204 6.75 19.53 11.80
N GLY A 205 7.97 19.44 11.25
CA GLY A 205 9.21 19.70 11.96
C GLY A 205 9.51 18.66 13.06
N ILE A 206 8.95 17.46 12.97
CA ILE A 206 9.14 16.40 13.95
C ILE A 206 10.33 15.52 13.54
N ARG A 207 11.38 15.53 14.34
CA ARG A 207 12.56 14.69 14.09
C ARG A 207 12.28 13.22 14.41
N ASN A 208 12.65 12.33 13.49
CA ASN A 208 12.70 10.90 13.78
C ASN A 208 13.88 10.61 14.74
N ALA A 209 13.61 9.87 15.80
CA ALA A 209 14.63 9.51 16.78
C ALA A 209 15.60 8.45 16.25
N TRP A 210 15.15 7.56 15.36
CA TRP A 210 15.99 6.51 14.81
C TRP A 210 16.97 7.08 13.77
N GLN A 211 18.28 6.93 14.06
CA GLN A 211 19.37 7.36 13.20
C GLN A 211 20.26 6.18 12.76
N GLY A 212 19.81 4.95 13.04
CA GLY A 212 20.55 3.73 12.69
C GLY A 212 20.29 3.28 11.25
N GLU A 213 20.78 2.11 10.94
CA GLU A 213 20.58 1.46 9.63
C GLU A 213 19.09 1.24 9.33
N THR A 214 18.78 1.21 8.05
CA THR A 214 17.43 0.97 7.53
C THR A 214 17.49 0.09 6.29
N THR A 215 16.36 -0.49 5.92
CA THR A 215 16.19 -1.25 4.68
C THR A 215 15.52 -0.38 3.60
N PHE A 216 15.40 -0.94 2.39
CA PHE A 216 14.58 -0.37 1.31
C PHE A 216 13.15 -0.03 1.78
N TRP A 217 12.62 -0.80 2.73
CA TRP A 217 11.25 -0.66 3.24
C TRP A 217 11.07 0.48 4.26
N GLY A 218 12.15 1.18 4.62
CA GLY A 218 12.10 2.27 5.59
C GLY A 218 11.95 1.80 7.04
N SER A 219 12.30 0.56 7.31
CA SER A 219 12.22 -0.04 8.64
C SER A 219 13.37 -1.02 8.88
N THR A 220 13.62 -1.34 10.14
CA THR A 220 14.61 -2.34 10.55
C THR A 220 14.17 -3.05 11.82
N THR A 221 14.48 -4.33 11.91
CA THR A 221 14.22 -5.13 13.12
C THR A 221 15.37 -4.98 14.10
N VAL A 222 15.05 -4.67 15.34
CA VAL A 222 16.03 -4.53 16.42
C VAL A 222 15.59 -5.28 17.67
N SER A 223 16.55 -5.70 18.49
CA SER A 223 16.25 -6.20 19.83
C SER A 223 15.79 -5.04 20.72
N ILE A 224 14.87 -5.34 21.64
CA ILE A 224 14.21 -4.34 22.49
C ILE A 224 15.20 -3.55 23.35
N ASP A 225 16.25 -4.20 23.85
CA ASP A 225 17.30 -3.56 24.67
C ASP A 225 18.01 -2.41 23.95
N ARG A 226 18.13 -2.46 22.61
CA ARG A 226 18.73 -1.38 21.82
C ARG A 226 17.95 -0.08 21.88
N LEU A 227 16.68 -0.12 22.30
CA LEU A 227 15.86 1.09 22.44
C LEU A 227 16.21 1.89 23.69
N ALA A 228 16.97 1.33 24.64
CA ALA A 228 17.35 2.01 25.89
C ALA A 228 18.20 3.27 25.69
N VAL A 229 18.79 3.47 24.53
CA VAL A 229 19.59 4.68 24.22
C VAL A 229 18.72 5.91 23.93
N TYR A 230 17.44 5.74 23.58
CA TYR A 230 16.51 6.82 23.21
C TYR A 230 15.86 7.46 24.43
N LYS A 231 16.69 8.05 25.31
CA LYS A 231 16.28 8.59 26.62
C LYS A 231 15.32 9.76 26.53
N ASP A 232 15.44 10.59 25.47
CA ASP A 232 14.71 11.84 25.32
C ASP A 232 13.62 11.79 24.24
N ALA A 233 13.36 10.62 23.66
CA ALA A 233 12.33 10.45 22.64
C ALA A 233 10.93 10.25 23.26
N ASP A 234 9.90 10.75 22.58
CA ASP A 234 8.56 10.19 22.70
C ASP A 234 8.51 8.92 21.87
N VAL A 235 7.92 7.86 22.42
CA VAL A 235 7.85 6.56 21.76
C VAL A 235 6.39 6.20 21.51
N ILE A 236 6.03 5.99 20.25
CA ILE A 236 4.74 5.42 19.87
C ILE A 236 4.93 3.99 19.34
N CYS A 237 4.07 3.09 19.80
CA CYS A 237 4.07 1.70 19.38
C CYS A 237 2.72 1.38 18.73
N PHE A 238 2.74 1.08 17.44
CA PHE A 238 1.52 0.70 16.70
C PHE A 238 1.04 -0.68 17.15
N ASP A 239 -0.26 -0.78 17.40
CA ASP A 239 -0.94 -2.01 17.83
C ASP A 239 -1.44 -2.80 16.63
N HIS A 240 -0.78 -3.91 16.33
CA HIS A 240 -1.15 -4.83 15.25
C HIS A 240 -1.71 -6.16 15.79
N GLY A 241 -2.51 -6.11 16.87
CA GLY A 241 -3.20 -7.29 17.43
C GLY A 241 -2.32 -8.16 18.32
N ASN A 242 -1.20 -7.64 18.83
CA ASN A 242 -0.23 -8.34 19.68
C ASN A 242 -0.35 -7.97 21.17
N GLU A 243 -1.59 -7.74 21.65
CA GLU A 243 -1.87 -7.29 23.03
C GLU A 243 -1.24 -8.18 24.10
N GLN A 244 -1.34 -9.51 23.95
CA GLN A 244 -0.79 -10.44 24.94
C GLN A 244 0.73 -10.39 25.02
N ASP A 245 1.41 -10.30 23.88
CA ASP A 245 2.87 -10.20 23.84
C ASP A 245 3.34 -8.87 24.41
N MET A 246 2.62 -7.79 24.12
CA MET A 246 2.90 -6.48 24.68
C MET A 246 2.72 -6.46 26.20
N GLN A 247 1.66 -7.08 26.74
CA GLN A 247 1.45 -7.19 28.19
C GLN A 247 2.59 -7.97 28.85
N ARG A 248 3.03 -9.09 28.26
CA ARG A 248 4.18 -9.87 28.75
C ARG A 248 5.45 -9.03 28.76
N LEU A 249 5.72 -8.31 27.67
CA LEU A 249 6.89 -7.43 27.56
C LEU A 249 6.85 -6.35 28.64
N MET A 250 5.72 -5.67 28.81
CA MET A 250 5.55 -4.58 29.78
C MET A 250 5.75 -5.03 31.23
N ALA A 251 5.53 -6.31 31.52
CA ALA A 251 5.77 -6.89 32.84
C ALA A 251 7.25 -7.20 33.11
N THR A 252 8.14 -7.14 32.10
CA THR A 252 9.57 -7.48 32.27
C THR A 252 10.35 -6.35 32.97
N PRO A 253 11.35 -6.70 33.81
CA PRO A 253 12.26 -5.70 34.41
C PRO A 253 12.99 -4.87 33.36
N LEU A 254 13.36 -5.48 32.20
CA LEU A 254 14.00 -4.78 31.10
C LEU A 254 13.13 -3.63 30.59
N TRP A 255 11.85 -3.90 30.31
CA TRP A 255 10.93 -2.88 29.81
C TRP A 255 10.69 -1.77 30.82
N GLN A 256 10.47 -2.14 32.09
CA GLN A 256 10.24 -1.18 33.18
C GLN A 256 11.46 -0.30 33.46
N ALA A 257 12.66 -0.77 33.14
CA ALA A 257 13.90 0.01 33.23
C ALA A 257 14.14 0.95 32.04
N MET A 258 13.37 0.84 30.94
CA MET A 258 13.53 1.72 29.78
C MET A 258 13.35 3.19 30.13
N PRO A 259 14.27 4.09 29.72
CA PRO A 259 14.21 5.51 30.10
C PRO A 259 12.91 6.20 29.69
N PHE A 260 12.41 5.93 28.48
CA PHE A 260 11.17 6.50 27.97
C PHE A 260 9.93 5.95 28.70
N VAL A 261 9.95 4.68 29.16
CA VAL A 261 8.88 4.08 29.97
C VAL A 261 8.84 4.75 31.34
N ARG A 262 9.99 4.85 32.02
CA ARG A 262 10.11 5.52 33.33
C ARG A 262 9.73 6.99 33.29
N ALA A 263 9.94 7.64 32.15
CA ALA A 263 9.57 9.04 31.93
C ALA A 263 8.10 9.22 31.49
N GLY A 264 7.30 8.14 31.38
CA GLY A 264 5.91 8.20 30.91
C GLY A 264 5.76 8.65 29.45
N ARG A 265 6.76 8.38 28.62
CA ARG A 265 6.82 8.82 27.21
C ARG A 265 6.56 7.69 26.21
N PHE A 266 6.09 6.57 26.66
CA PHE A 266 5.66 5.46 25.84
C PHE A 266 4.14 5.50 25.69
N GLN A 267 3.66 5.35 24.47
CA GLN A 267 2.24 5.21 24.17
C GLN A 267 2.01 4.12 23.16
N ARG A 268 1.03 3.27 23.43
CA ARG A 268 0.48 2.37 22.46
C ARG A 268 -0.62 3.09 21.69
N VAL A 269 -0.60 2.98 20.38
CA VAL A 269 -1.51 3.69 19.47
C VAL A 269 -2.16 2.70 18.51
N PRO A 270 -3.33 3.04 17.92
CA PRO A 270 -3.97 2.18 16.93
C PRO A 270 -3.04 1.77 15.78
N ALA A 271 -3.34 0.63 15.16
CA ALA A 271 -2.65 0.16 13.97
C ALA A 271 -2.71 1.20 12.83
N VAL A 272 -1.59 1.37 12.15
CA VAL A 272 -1.50 2.17 10.92
C VAL A 272 -0.62 1.41 9.94
N TRP A 273 -1.08 1.28 8.70
CA TRP A 273 -0.30 0.60 7.68
C TRP A 273 0.88 1.45 7.20
N PHE A 274 2.07 0.92 7.31
CA PHE A 274 3.32 1.65 7.05
C PHE A 274 3.91 1.38 5.66
N TYR A 275 3.25 0.57 4.84
CA TYR A 275 3.56 0.34 3.42
C TYR A 275 2.40 0.71 2.50
N GLY A 276 1.57 1.65 2.95
CA GLY A 276 0.42 2.16 2.23
C GLY A 276 0.70 3.41 1.40
N ALA A 277 -0.26 4.31 1.38
CA ALA A 277 -0.23 5.54 0.61
C ALA A 277 -0.72 6.74 1.45
N THR A 278 -1.32 7.72 0.78
CA THR A 278 -1.84 8.97 1.39
C THR A 278 -2.90 8.73 2.46
N LEU A 279 -3.78 7.72 2.32
CA LEU A 279 -4.78 7.41 3.33
C LEU A 279 -4.14 6.89 4.63
N SER A 280 -3.14 6.00 4.53
CA SER A 280 -2.33 5.56 5.68
C SER A 280 -1.62 6.74 6.35
N VAL A 281 -1.07 7.69 5.58
CA VAL A 281 -0.45 8.89 6.16
C VAL A 281 -1.48 9.78 6.86
N MET A 282 -2.66 9.98 6.27
CA MET A 282 -3.74 10.73 6.93
C MET A 282 -4.19 10.06 8.24
N HIS A 283 -4.30 8.72 8.23
CA HIS A 283 -4.60 7.95 9.44
C HIS A 283 -3.50 8.11 10.49
N PHE A 284 -2.22 7.95 10.08
CA PHE A 284 -1.07 8.18 10.95
C PHE A 284 -1.09 9.56 11.61
N VAL A 285 -1.32 10.61 10.84
CA VAL A 285 -1.35 11.99 11.36
C VAL A 285 -2.46 12.19 12.38
N ARG A 286 -3.65 11.60 12.18
CA ARG A 286 -4.75 11.62 13.18
C ARG A 286 -4.37 10.86 14.46
N VAL A 287 -3.76 9.68 14.31
CA VAL A 287 -3.28 8.87 15.45
C VAL A 287 -2.21 9.63 16.22
N LEU A 288 -1.27 10.25 15.51
CA LEU A 288 -0.21 11.05 16.12
C LEU A 288 -0.75 12.28 16.87
N ASP A 289 -1.72 13.00 16.29
CA ASP A 289 -2.38 14.14 16.91
C ASP A 289 -3.09 13.73 18.20
N ASN A 290 -3.82 12.62 18.19
CA ASN A 290 -4.48 12.09 19.39
C ASN A 290 -3.47 11.67 20.47
N ALA A 291 -2.33 11.11 20.08
CA ALA A 291 -1.30 10.65 21.01
C ALA A 291 -0.50 11.80 21.63
N LEU A 292 -0.18 12.84 20.85
CA LEU A 292 0.74 13.91 21.24
C LEU A 292 0.04 15.25 21.42
N GLY A 293 -1.08 15.51 20.75
CA GLY A 293 -1.78 16.79 20.76
C GLY A 293 -2.52 17.12 22.06
N GLY A 294 -2.82 16.14 22.90
CA GLY A 294 -3.48 16.33 24.21
C GLY A 294 -2.53 16.57 25.39
N LYS A 295 -1.23 16.61 25.16
CA LYS A 295 -0.18 16.77 26.20
C LYS A 295 0.48 18.15 26.17
N ILE A 296 -0.22 19.15 25.63
CA ILE A 296 0.22 20.55 25.59
C ILE A 296 -0.44 21.31 26.73
#